data_57781111f8c9af4fd66b3d086274e7b8
#
_entry.id   57781111f8c9af4fd66b3d086274e7b8
#
_cell.length_a   1.000
_cell.length_b   1.000
_cell.length_c   1.000
_cell.angle_alpha   90.00
_cell.angle_beta   90.00
_cell.angle_gamma   90.00
#
_symmetry.space_group_name_H-M   'P 1'
#
loop_
_entity.id
_entity.type
_entity.pdbx_description
1 polymer ?
#
loop_
_entity_poly.entity_id
_entity_poly.type
_entity_poly.pdbx_seq_one_letter_code
_entity_poly.pdbx_strand_id
1 'polypeptide(L)'
;TDYLFIRTMKHLEAACNKIDFPVNGEIEKFLKSVAEAEQYLQTEFYEKECGKSEAVVSLIGHTHIDVAWLWTLDQTREKVQRTFSTVLRLMDRYPEYVFMSSQPQLYQYLKEEAPDLYEKVKERIKEGRWEVEGAMWLEADCNLTSGESLVRQILYGRNFMKEEFGVEVE
;
A
#
# COMPACT_ATOMS: atom_id res chain seq x y z
N THR A 1 -13.65 -26.44 -4.19
CA THR A 1 -13.20 -25.20 -3.50
C THR A 1 -12.67 -25.52 -2.10
N ASP A 2 -13.37 -26.33 -1.32
CA ASP A 2 -12.99 -26.64 0.07
C ASP A 2 -11.72 -27.47 0.18
N TYR A 3 -11.48 -28.39 -0.78
CA TYR A 3 -10.30 -29.25 -0.74
C TYR A 3 -8.99 -28.48 -0.96
N LEU A 4 -8.96 -27.55 -1.91
CA LEU A 4 -7.80 -26.70 -2.17
C LEU A 4 -7.51 -25.79 -0.96
N PHE A 5 -8.56 -25.20 -0.38
CA PHE A 5 -8.46 -24.39 0.82
C PHE A 5 -7.84 -25.17 1.99
N ILE A 6 -8.35 -26.39 2.27
CA ILE A 6 -7.84 -27.22 3.37
C ILE A 6 -6.36 -27.58 3.16
N ARG A 7 -5.96 -27.90 1.93
CA ARG A 7 -4.55 -28.22 1.62
C ARG A 7 -3.66 -27.01 1.80
N THR A 8 -4.07 -25.85 1.27
CA THR A 8 -3.33 -24.59 1.45
C THR A 8 -3.15 -24.26 2.92
N MET A 9 -4.20 -24.35 3.71
CA MET A 9 -4.14 -24.09 5.17
C MET A 9 -3.20 -25.03 5.90
N LYS A 10 -3.14 -26.33 5.53
CA LYS A 10 -2.19 -27.28 6.12
C LYS A 10 -0.73 -26.89 5.83
N HIS A 11 -0.41 -26.46 4.62
CA HIS A 11 0.94 -26.04 4.29
C HIS A 11 1.33 -24.72 4.98
N LEU A 12 0.40 -23.77 5.07
CA LEU A 12 0.62 -22.53 5.82
C LEU A 12 0.85 -22.80 7.31
N GLU A 13 0.04 -23.65 7.91
CA GLU A 13 0.21 -24.06 9.30
C GLU A 13 1.56 -24.76 9.53
N ALA A 14 1.93 -25.68 8.65
CA ALA A 14 3.20 -26.38 8.73
C ALA A 14 4.40 -25.43 8.58
N ALA A 15 4.30 -24.42 7.71
CA ALA A 15 5.32 -23.38 7.57
C ALA A 15 5.39 -22.49 8.81
N CYS A 16 4.25 -22.02 9.32
CA CYS A 16 4.18 -21.21 10.52
C CYS A 16 4.77 -21.93 11.76
N ASN A 17 4.53 -23.23 11.89
CA ASN A 17 5.07 -24.04 12.98
C ASN A 17 6.59 -24.26 12.93
N LYS A 18 7.26 -23.89 11.82
CA LYS A 18 8.72 -23.87 11.71
C LYS A 18 9.35 -22.58 12.21
N ILE A 19 8.57 -21.51 12.35
CA ILE A 19 9.07 -20.20 12.74
C ILE A 19 9.26 -20.12 14.25
N ASP A 20 10.50 -19.96 14.67
CA ASP A 20 10.88 -19.68 16.06
C ASP A 20 10.84 -18.17 16.29
N PHE A 21 9.79 -17.68 16.93
CA PHE A 21 9.71 -16.26 17.27
C PHE A 21 10.77 -15.88 18.32
N PRO A 22 11.47 -14.77 18.16
CA PRO A 22 12.59 -14.41 19.03
C PRO A 22 12.09 -14.11 20.44
N VAL A 23 12.63 -14.88 21.39
CA VAL A 23 12.53 -14.58 22.81
C VAL A 23 13.92 -14.09 23.22
N ASN A 24 14.03 -12.90 23.78
CA ASN A 24 15.29 -12.30 24.22
C ASN A 24 16.37 -11.99 23.14
N GLY A 25 15.97 -11.65 21.91
CA GLY A 25 16.88 -11.08 20.92
C GLY A 25 17.66 -12.09 20.07
N GLU A 26 17.28 -13.35 20.02
CA GLU A 26 17.88 -14.37 19.14
C GLU A 26 17.46 -14.21 17.66
N ILE A 27 17.85 -13.08 17.04
CA ILE A 27 17.44 -12.72 15.67
C ILE A 27 17.96 -13.72 14.64
N GLU A 28 19.19 -14.22 14.79
CA GLU A 28 19.77 -15.19 13.83
C GLU A 28 18.99 -16.50 13.78
N LYS A 29 18.56 -17.01 14.93
CA LYS A 29 17.74 -18.21 15.00
C LYS A 29 16.38 -18.00 14.35
N PHE A 30 15.77 -16.85 14.59
CA PHE A 30 14.51 -16.46 13.96
C PHE A 30 14.65 -16.40 12.43
N LEU A 31 15.66 -15.68 11.90
CA LEU A 31 15.88 -15.57 10.46
C LEU A 31 16.13 -16.93 9.80
N LYS A 32 16.87 -17.82 10.49
CA LYS A 32 17.08 -19.18 10.00
C LYS A 32 15.76 -19.97 9.94
N SER A 33 14.92 -19.89 10.96
CA SER A 33 13.62 -20.57 10.99
C SER A 33 12.64 -20.03 9.93
N VAL A 34 12.69 -18.73 9.64
CA VAL A 34 11.93 -18.12 8.54
C VAL A 34 12.41 -18.67 7.19
N ALA A 35 13.71 -18.78 6.97
CA ALA A 35 14.24 -19.36 5.73
C ALA A 35 13.86 -20.85 5.58
N GLU A 36 13.84 -21.61 6.67
CA GLU A 36 13.37 -23.00 6.66
C GLU A 36 11.86 -23.12 6.35
N ALA A 37 11.05 -22.19 6.83
CA ALA A 37 9.61 -22.11 6.51
C ALA A 37 9.39 -21.74 5.04
N GLU A 38 10.14 -20.77 4.52
CA GLU A 38 10.11 -20.38 3.10
C GLU A 38 10.52 -21.55 2.20
N GLN A 39 11.62 -22.22 2.51
CA GLN A 39 12.07 -23.38 1.76
C GLN A 39 11.03 -24.51 1.76
N TYR A 40 10.38 -24.75 2.89
CA TYR A 40 9.30 -25.72 2.97
C TYR A 40 8.13 -25.37 2.04
N LEU A 41 7.67 -24.11 2.05
CA LEU A 41 6.60 -23.68 1.14
C LEU A 41 7.02 -23.80 -0.32
N GLN A 42 8.25 -23.45 -0.65
CA GLN A 42 8.75 -23.56 -2.01
C GLN A 42 8.73 -25.02 -2.51
N THR A 43 9.28 -25.94 -1.71
CA THR A 43 9.44 -27.33 -2.14
C THR A 43 8.18 -28.19 -1.99
N GLU A 44 7.45 -28.03 -0.89
CA GLU A 44 6.32 -28.92 -0.58
C GLU A 44 4.97 -28.37 -1.07
N PHE A 45 4.82 -27.06 -1.20
CA PHE A 45 3.57 -26.45 -1.64
C PHE A 45 3.64 -25.96 -3.08
N TYR A 46 4.55 -24.99 -3.38
CA TYR A 46 4.58 -24.39 -4.71
C TYR A 46 5.01 -25.39 -5.79
N GLU A 47 6.09 -26.14 -5.60
CA GLU A 47 6.60 -27.06 -6.63
C GLU A 47 5.75 -28.32 -6.78
N LYS A 48 5.28 -28.90 -5.66
CA LYS A 48 4.55 -30.17 -5.69
C LYS A 48 3.06 -30.02 -5.90
N GLU A 49 2.45 -28.96 -5.38
CA GLU A 49 0.99 -28.85 -5.34
C GLU A 49 0.38 -27.75 -6.21
N CYS A 50 1.05 -26.60 -6.33
CA CYS A 50 0.50 -25.49 -7.10
C CYS A 50 0.70 -25.63 -8.61
N GLY A 51 1.65 -26.44 -9.04
CA GLY A 51 2.00 -26.55 -10.44
C GLY A 51 2.54 -25.24 -11.02
N LYS A 52 2.51 -25.11 -12.34
CA LYS A 52 2.82 -23.84 -13.02
C LYS A 52 1.53 -23.03 -13.10
N SER A 53 1.34 -22.10 -12.19
CA SER A 53 0.25 -21.12 -12.30
C SER A 53 0.62 -20.05 -13.31
N GLU A 54 -0.28 -19.72 -14.22
CA GLU A 54 -0.18 -18.53 -15.09
C GLU A 54 -0.68 -17.27 -14.37
N ALA A 55 -1.21 -17.41 -13.15
CA ALA A 55 -1.71 -16.29 -12.38
C ALA A 55 -0.55 -15.44 -11.85
N VAL A 56 -0.58 -14.16 -12.17
CA VAL A 56 0.33 -13.15 -11.64
C VAL A 56 -0.40 -12.37 -10.56
N VAL A 57 0.20 -12.27 -9.38
CA VAL A 57 -0.30 -11.45 -8.28
C VAL A 57 0.63 -10.26 -8.09
N SER A 58 0.11 -9.07 -8.32
CA SER A 58 0.84 -7.82 -8.03
C SER A 58 0.55 -7.38 -6.60
N LEU A 59 1.62 -7.12 -5.83
CA LEU A 59 1.53 -6.60 -4.47
C LEU A 59 1.90 -5.12 -4.50
N ILE A 60 0.92 -4.27 -4.25
CA ILE A 60 1.07 -2.81 -4.27
C ILE A 60 0.90 -2.30 -2.84
N GLY A 61 1.85 -1.47 -2.37
CA GLY A 61 1.75 -0.82 -1.07
C GLY A 61 0.64 0.21 -1.04
N HIS A 62 -0.09 0.29 0.07
CA HIS A 62 -1.11 1.30 0.30
C HIS A 62 -1.19 1.66 1.78
N THR A 63 -1.52 2.92 2.07
CA THR A 63 -1.88 3.36 3.42
C THR A 63 -3.09 4.27 3.34
N HIS A 64 -4.18 3.84 3.94
CA HIS A 64 -5.37 4.67 4.09
C HIS A 64 -5.14 5.75 5.17
N ILE A 65 -5.51 6.99 4.88
CA ILE A 65 -5.49 8.09 5.83
C ILE A 65 -6.83 8.79 5.80
N ASP A 66 -7.60 8.66 6.89
CA ASP A 66 -8.81 9.46 7.07
C ASP A 66 -8.46 10.94 7.18
N VAL A 67 -9.13 11.78 6.39
CA VAL A 67 -8.99 13.23 6.44
C VAL A 67 -9.86 13.77 7.58
N ALA A 68 -9.33 13.71 8.78
CA ALA A 68 -9.92 13.73 10.10
C ALA A 68 -10.76 12.47 10.41
N TRP A 69 -10.73 12.05 11.66
CA TRP A 69 -11.53 10.97 12.23
C TRP A 69 -11.60 11.17 13.75
N LEU A 70 -11.00 10.26 14.58
CA LEU A 70 -10.74 10.48 16.00
C LEU A 70 -9.52 11.39 16.23
N TRP A 71 -9.12 12.13 15.22
CA TRP A 71 -8.06 13.13 15.22
C TRP A 71 -8.43 14.33 14.35
N THR A 72 -7.70 15.43 14.55
CA THR A 72 -7.94 16.71 13.87
C THR A 72 -7.34 16.76 12.46
N LEU A 73 -7.71 17.77 11.68
CA LEU A 73 -7.08 18.05 10.38
C LEU A 73 -5.58 18.33 10.51
N ASP A 74 -5.13 19.00 11.57
CA ASP A 74 -3.71 19.26 11.78
C ASP A 74 -2.94 17.94 11.98
N GLN A 75 -3.50 17.01 12.73
CA GLN A 75 -2.94 15.67 12.87
C GLN A 75 -2.94 14.89 11.56
N THR A 76 -3.93 15.10 10.70
CA THR A 76 -3.93 14.52 9.35
C THR A 76 -2.76 15.05 8.52
N ARG A 77 -2.49 16.36 8.54
CA ARG A 77 -1.37 17.01 7.86
C ARG A 77 -0.02 16.41 8.30
N GLU A 78 0.18 16.24 9.59
CA GLU A 78 1.38 15.57 10.14
C GLU A 78 1.47 14.10 9.72
N LYS A 79 0.34 13.36 9.72
CA LYS A 79 0.29 11.97 9.29
C LYS A 79 0.71 11.80 7.83
N VAL A 80 0.23 12.67 6.94
CA VAL A 80 0.58 12.67 5.52
C VAL A 80 2.10 12.79 5.34
N GLN A 81 2.71 13.81 5.94
CA GLN A 81 4.16 14.04 5.83
C GLN A 81 4.96 12.84 6.32
N ARG A 82 4.61 12.30 7.50
CA ARG A 82 5.29 11.13 8.07
C ARG A 82 5.13 9.89 7.21
N THR A 83 3.91 9.63 6.71
CA THR A 83 3.60 8.46 5.89
C THR A 83 4.32 8.52 4.56
N PHE A 84 4.20 9.63 3.83
CA PHE A 84 4.80 9.78 2.51
C PHE A 84 6.34 9.80 2.57
N SER A 85 6.91 10.42 3.60
CA SER A 85 8.35 10.34 3.86
C SER A 85 8.82 8.89 4.13
N THR A 86 8.02 8.11 4.85
CA THR A 86 8.33 6.69 5.10
C THR A 86 8.26 5.88 3.81
N VAL A 87 7.24 6.09 2.98
CA VAL A 87 7.08 5.42 1.67
C VAL A 87 8.27 5.73 0.76
N LEU A 88 8.67 6.98 0.65
CA LEU A 88 9.84 7.37 -0.16
C LEU A 88 11.12 6.66 0.31
N ARG A 89 11.35 6.57 1.62
CA ARG A 89 12.48 5.80 2.16
C ARG A 89 12.41 4.31 1.85
N LEU A 90 11.21 3.73 1.85
CA LEU A 90 11.03 2.34 1.43
C LEU A 90 11.32 2.17 -0.06
N MET A 91 10.91 3.10 -0.91
CA MET A 91 11.24 3.09 -2.33
C MET A 91 12.75 3.21 -2.58
N ASP A 92 13.45 4.02 -1.80
CA ASP A 92 14.92 4.12 -1.89
C ASP A 92 15.62 2.81 -1.49
N ARG A 93 15.05 2.10 -0.53
CA ARG A 93 15.61 0.84 -0.02
C ARG A 93 15.24 -0.38 -0.87
N TYR A 94 14.05 -0.37 -1.46
CA TYR A 94 13.47 -1.47 -2.22
C TYR A 94 13.08 -0.97 -3.61
N PRO A 95 13.93 -1.18 -4.63
CA PRO A 95 13.69 -0.69 -5.99
C PRO A 95 12.40 -1.24 -6.62
N GLU A 96 11.98 -2.44 -6.24
CA GLU A 96 10.76 -3.10 -6.72
C GLU A 96 9.47 -2.60 -6.04
N TYR A 97 9.59 -1.81 -4.96
CA TYR A 97 8.43 -1.36 -4.21
C TYR A 97 7.61 -0.34 -4.99
N VAL A 98 6.34 -0.65 -5.18
CA VAL A 98 5.32 0.22 -5.76
C VAL A 98 4.31 0.58 -4.69
N PHE A 99 3.88 1.83 -4.67
CA PHE A 99 2.92 2.35 -3.73
C PHE A 99 1.77 3.05 -4.46
N MET A 100 0.56 2.94 -3.94
CA MET A 100 -0.62 3.59 -4.46
C MET A 100 -1.24 4.48 -3.38
N SER A 101 -1.67 5.67 -3.78
CA SER A 101 -2.43 6.57 -2.90
C SER A 101 -3.46 7.35 -3.70
N SER A 102 -4.66 7.39 -3.18
CA SER A 102 -5.78 8.22 -3.63
C SER A 102 -5.78 9.58 -2.92
N GLN A 103 -6.91 10.27 -2.92
CA GLN A 103 -7.20 11.46 -2.12
C GLN A 103 -6.32 12.68 -2.42
N PRO A 104 -6.63 13.47 -3.47
CA PRO A 104 -5.96 14.73 -3.79
C PRO A 104 -5.72 15.66 -2.61
N GLN A 105 -6.60 15.66 -1.61
CA GLN A 105 -6.45 16.48 -0.41
C GLN A 105 -5.14 16.19 0.34
N LEU A 106 -4.67 14.93 0.35
CA LEU A 106 -3.41 14.57 1.02
C LEU A 106 -2.21 15.18 0.28
N TYR A 107 -2.23 15.15 -1.05
CA TYR A 107 -1.21 15.77 -1.88
C TYR A 107 -1.24 17.30 -1.77
N GLN A 108 -2.43 17.90 -1.67
CA GLN A 108 -2.57 19.34 -1.46
C GLN A 108 -1.92 19.77 -0.14
N TYR A 109 -2.15 19.04 0.95
CA TYR A 109 -1.50 19.31 2.24
C TYR A 109 0.02 19.19 2.12
N LEU A 110 0.51 18.16 1.44
CA LEU A 110 1.94 17.97 1.26
C LEU A 110 2.56 19.10 0.45
N LYS A 111 1.89 19.54 -0.63
CA LYS A 111 2.32 20.65 -1.48
C LYS A 111 2.44 21.96 -0.71
N GLU A 112 1.48 22.23 0.20
CA GLU A 112 1.45 23.44 1.00
C GLU A 112 2.50 23.48 2.12
N GLU A 113 2.73 22.34 2.80
CA GLU A 113 3.51 22.30 4.04
C GLU A 113 4.90 21.68 3.88
N ALA A 114 5.10 20.82 2.88
CA ALA A 114 6.36 20.13 2.64
C ALA A 114 6.65 20.02 1.13
N PRO A 115 6.86 21.16 0.42
CA PRO A 115 7.03 21.18 -1.03
C PRO A 115 8.18 20.33 -1.52
N ASP A 116 9.28 20.26 -0.77
CA ASP A 116 10.42 19.38 -1.15
C ASP A 116 10.03 17.89 -1.14
N LEU A 117 9.17 17.49 -0.22
CA LEU A 117 8.65 16.13 -0.15
C LEU A 117 7.66 15.86 -1.28
N TYR A 118 6.83 16.87 -1.59
CA TYR A 118 5.89 16.83 -2.70
C TYR A 118 6.58 16.62 -4.06
N GLU A 119 7.68 17.34 -4.32
CA GLU A 119 8.45 17.15 -5.57
C GLU A 119 9.07 15.74 -5.68
N LYS A 120 9.55 15.16 -4.57
CA LYS A 120 10.01 13.77 -4.56
C LYS A 120 8.88 12.78 -4.87
N VAL A 121 7.68 13.01 -4.37
CA VAL A 121 6.50 12.20 -4.73
C VAL A 121 6.22 12.29 -6.23
N LYS A 122 6.27 13.50 -6.81
CA LYS A 122 6.10 13.70 -8.27
C LYS A 122 7.15 12.93 -9.08
N GLU A 123 8.39 12.88 -8.62
CA GLU A 123 9.43 12.08 -9.26
C GLU A 123 9.06 10.59 -9.26
N ARG A 124 8.60 10.03 -8.14
CA ARG A 124 8.18 8.63 -8.05
C ARG A 124 6.93 8.32 -8.90
N ILE A 125 6.02 9.29 -9.05
CA ILE A 125 4.88 9.17 -9.97
C ILE A 125 5.38 9.08 -11.42
N LYS A 126 6.31 9.94 -11.83
CA LYS A 126 6.91 9.89 -13.17
C LYS A 126 7.68 8.61 -13.45
N GLU A 127 8.29 8.02 -12.45
CA GLU A 127 8.97 6.72 -12.53
C GLU A 127 8.00 5.54 -12.63
N GLY A 128 6.69 5.74 -12.43
CA GLY A 128 5.69 4.66 -12.39
C GLY A 128 5.76 3.80 -11.12
N ARG A 129 6.39 4.29 -10.07
CA ARG A 129 6.53 3.61 -8.77
C ARG A 129 5.56 4.11 -7.70
N TRP A 130 4.96 5.24 -7.95
CA TRP A 130 3.88 5.79 -7.12
C TRP A 130 2.67 6.02 -8.01
N GLU A 131 1.63 5.22 -7.79
CA GLU A 131 0.39 5.30 -8.53
C GLU A 131 -0.58 6.25 -7.82
N VAL A 132 -1.15 7.18 -8.60
CA VAL A 132 -2.24 8.03 -8.16
C VAL A 132 -3.53 7.48 -8.74
N GLU A 133 -4.42 7.04 -7.87
CA GLU A 133 -5.64 6.35 -8.23
C GLU A 133 -6.86 7.00 -7.61
N GLY A 134 -8.03 6.68 -8.21
CA GLY A 134 -9.29 7.22 -7.76
C GLY A 134 -9.45 8.71 -8.09
N ALA A 135 -10.69 9.16 -8.09
CA ALA A 135 -11.03 10.50 -8.52
C ALA A 135 -11.62 11.37 -7.41
N MET A 136 -11.99 10.80 -6.27
CA MET A 136 -12.57 11.59 -5.17
C MET A 136 -11.50 12.46 -4.51
N TRP A 137 -11.82 13.73 -4.28
CA TRP A 137 -10.95 14.67 -3.60
C TRP A 137 -10.46 14.15 -2.23
N LEU A 138 -11.37 13.54 -1.49
CA LEU A 138 -11.12 12.71 -0.32
C LEU A 138 -12.15 11.57 -0.30
N GLU A 139 -11.89 10.51 0.46
CA GLU A 139 -12.79 9.38 0.58
C GLU A 139 -13.98 9.72 1.48
N ALA A 140 -15.00 10.39 0.90
CA ALA A 140 -16.17 10.85 1.61
C ALA A 140 -17.16 9.71 1.91
N ASP A 141 -17.85 9.79 3.06
CA ASP A 141 -18.96 8.89 3.39
C ASP A 141 -20.14 9.15 2.44
N CYS A 142 -20.38 8.20 1.53
CA CYS A 142 -21.43 8.31 0.52
C CYS A 142 -22.85 8.29 1.08
N ASN A 143 -23.04 7.87 2.33
CA ASN A 143 -24.36 7.89 2.98
C ASN A 143 -24.71 9.26 3.56
N LEU A 144 -23.69 10.08 3.88
CA LEU A 144 -23.88 11.41 4.48
C LEU A 144 -23.77 12.54 3.47
N THR A 145 -23.04 12.32 2.39
CA THR A 145 -22.71 13.33 1.38
C THR A 145 -23.84 13.50 0.37
N SER A 146 -24.13 14.76 -0.02
CA SER A 146 -25.09 15.04 -1.08
C SER A 146 -24.56 14.62 -2.47
N GLY A 147 -25.46 14.34 -3.41
CA GLY A 147 -25.07 14.01 -4.79
C GLY A 147 -24.23 15.10 -5.46
N GLU A 148 -24.54 16.38 -5.24
CA GLU A 148 -23.76 17.52 -5.73
C GLU A 148 -22.33 17.53 -5.15
N SER A 149 -22.19 17.22 -3.87
CA SER A 149 -20.86 17.12 -3.24
C SER A 149 -20.06 15.97 -3.82
N LEU A 150 -20.67 14.81 -4.08
CA LEU A 150 -20.01 13.67 -4.72
C LEU A 150 -19.52 14.00 -6.14
N VAL A 151 -20.37 14.70 -6.93
CA VAL A 151 -19.96 15.17 -8.26
C VAL A 151 -18.73 16.08 -8.16
N ARG A 152 -18.71 17.00 -7.21
CA ARG A 152 -17.56 17.90 -6.99
C ARG A 152 -16.31 17.17 -6.50
N GLN A 153 -16.46 16.18 -5.64
CA GLN A 153 -15.35 15.32 -5.21
C GLN A 153 -14.61 14.76 -6.43
N ILE A 154 -15.37 14.17 -7.37
CA ILE A 154 -14.80 13.55 -8.57
C ILE A 154 -14.25 14.61 -9.53
N LEU A 155 -15.00 15.68 -9.78
CA LEU A 155 -14.58 16.74 -10.71
C LEU A 155 -13.27 17.40 -10.29
N TYR A 156 -13.18 17.84 -9.03
CA TYR A 156 -11.97 18.49 -8.53
C TYR A 156 -10.82 17.52 -8.37
N GLY A 157 -11.10 16.28 -7.95
CA GLY A 157 -10.08 15.25 -7.81
C GLY A 157 -9.43 14.90 -9.16
N ARG A 158 -10.21 14.65 -10.20
CA ARG A 158 -9.70 14.40 -11.55
C ARG A 158 -8.88 15.57 -12.10
N ASN A 159 -9.38 16.78 -11.94
CA ASN A 159 -8.67 17.98 -12.40
C ASN A 159 -7.31 18.12 -11.69
N PHE A 160 -7.28 17.94 -10.37
CA PHE A 160 -6.04 18.00 -9.60
C PHE A 160 -5.01 16.95 -10.09
N MET A 161 -5.42 15.68 -10.23
CA MET A 161 -4.52 14.61 -10.69
C MET A 161 -3.97 14.91 -12.09
N LYS A 162 -4.81 15.43 -12.98
CA LYS A 162 -4.40 15.83 -14.33
C LYS A 162 -3.46 17.03 -14.33
N GLU A 163 -3.79 18.09 -13.59
CA GLU A 163 -3.00 19.34 -13.56
C GLU A 163 -1.65 19.15 -12.85
N GLU A 164 -1.62 18.44 -11.74
CA GLU A 164 -0.43 18.29 -10.92
C GLU A 164 0.49 17.16 -11.37
N PHE A 165 -0.07 16.06 -11.87
CA PHE A 165 0.69 14.85 -12.18
C PHE A 165 0.60 14.43 -13.65
N GLY A 166 -0.29 15.04 -14.43
CA GLY A 166 -0.53 14.65 -15.83
C GLY A 166 -1.24 13.29 -15.96
N VAL A 167 -1.87 12.79 -14.90
CA VAL A 167 -2.54 11.48 -14.87
C VAL A 167 -4.04 11.67 -15.04
N GLU A 168 -4.61 10.97 -16.01
CA GLU A 168 -6.08 10.86 -16.16
C GLU A 168 -6.56 9.63 -15.37
N VAL A 169 -7.24 9.89 -14.25
CA VAL A 169 -7.85 8.83 -13.41
C VAL A 169 -9.29 8.57 -13.87
N GLU A 170 -9.69 7.30 -13.86
CA GLU A 170 -11.01 6.82 -14.28
C GLU A 170 -11.97 6.60 -13.08
#